data_da5ffedc3c3e63a36370b0293729602c
#
_entry.id   da5ffedc3c3e63a36370b0293729602c
#
_cell.length_a   1.000
_cell.length_b   1.000
_cell.length_c   1.000
_cell.angle_alpha   90.00
_cell.angle_beta   90.00
_cell.angle_gamma   90.00
#
_symmetry.space_group_name_H-M   'P 1'
#
loop_
_entity.id
_entity.type
_entity.pdbx_description
1 polymer ?
#
loop_
_entity_poly.entity_id
_entity_poly.type
_entity_poly.pdbx_seq_one_letter_code
_entity_poly.pdbx_strand_id
1 'polypeptide(L)'
;LAIGIVVDDAIVVVENVERIMNEEGLSPLEATRKAMGQISGAIIGITVVLIAVFVPLAFFAGSVGNIYRQFSAVMAVSIAFSAFMALSLTPAMCATLLKPVEAGHGHSKKGFFGGFNRGFARTAKGYEGWVAKLLRRGGRIMVIYVALIAAVGVLYMRLPTSFLPNEDQGNLLVNIQLPPGATLERTQAVVEKVEDFMLKQPEVKNMVAVLGFSFSGQGQNAGLSFVTLKDWSERAGAEHTAEAIAGRAMGALSGVRDAFIFALSPPAIPELGVSSGFTFRLQDRGGNGHDALVAARNQMLGMASKSKVLAGVRPDGLEDAPQLQVDFDRDKASAKVVGFAAIIHAI
;
A
#
# COMPACT_ATOMS: atom_id res chain seq x y z
N LEU A 1 2.76 5.13 14.46
CA LEU A 1 1.66 6.10 14.63
C LEU A 1 0.90 5.80 15.92
N ALA A 2 0.43 4.56 16.17
CA ALA A 2 -0.28 4.17 17.38
C ALA A 2 0.51 4.47 18.68
N ILE A 3 1.81 4.19 18.71
CA ILE A 3 2.67 4.45 19.86
C ILE A 3 2.67 5.95 20.23
N GLY A 4 2.74 6.86 19.25
CA GLY A 4 2.69 8.31 19.52
C GLY A 4 1.39 8.72 20.21
N ILE A 5 0.25 8.23 19.73
CA ILE A 5 -1.07 8.54 20.29
C ILE A 5 -1.21 7.98 21.73
N VAL A 6 -0.69 6.78 21.97
CA VAL A 6 -0.75 6.14 23.31
C VAL A 6 0.07 6.91 24.36
N VAL A 7 1.19 7.50 23.96
CA VAL A 7 2.08 8.24 24.88
C VAL A 7 1.51 9.61 25.23
N ASP A 8 0.80 10.28 24.32
CA ASP A 8 0.32 11.64 24.50
C ASP A 8 -0.63 11.78 25.71
N ASP A 9 -1.58 10.88 25.89
CA ASP A 9 -2.52 10.89 27.02
C ASP A 9 -1.80 10.78 28.37
N ALA A 10 -0.78 9.92 28.44
CA ALA A 10 0.01 9.75 29.66
C ALA A 10 0.87 11.00 29.96
N ILE A 11 1.43 11.64 28.94
CA ILE A 11 2.22 12.87 29.08
C ILE A 11 1.35 13.99 29.68
N VAL A 12 0.13 14.18 29.15
CA VAL A 12 -0.81 15.20 29.64
C VAL A 12 -1.13 15.01 31.11
N VAL A 13 -1.31 13.76 31.56
CA VAL A 13 -1.54 13.46 32.98
C VAL A 13 -0.33 13.84 33.84
N VAL A 14 0.86 13.37 33.46
CA VAL A 14 2.10 13.63 34.22
C VAL A 14 2.39 15.12 34.27
N GLU A 15 2.28 15.82 33.15
CA GLU A 15 2.53 17.27 33.06
C GLU A 15 1.57 18.07 33.95
N ASN A 16 0.26 17.73 33.92
CA ASN A 16 -0.69 18.44 34.77
C ASN A 16 -0.49 18.16 36.25
N VAL A 17 -0.12 16.95 36.65
CA VAL A 17 0.22 16.61 38.03
C VAL A 17 1.46 17.39 38.46
N GLU A 18 2.53 17.39 37.67
CA GLU A 18 3.77 18.11 37.94
C GLU A 18 3.54 19.63 38.04
N ARG A 19 2.71 20.19 37.14
CA ARG A 19 2.32 21.60 37.19
C ARG A 19 1.64 21.94 38.52
N ILE A 20 0.66 21.17 38.96
CA ILE A 20 -0.07 21.41 40.20
C ILE A 20 0.88 21.26 41.42
N MET A 21 1.78 20.28 41.43
CA MET A 21 2.78 20.12 42.45
C MET A 21 3.69 21.35 42.56
N ASN A 22 4.13 21.90 41.41
CA ASN A 22 5.03 23.07 41.38
C ASN A 22 4.33 24.38 41.74
N GLU A 23 3.09 24.59 41.28
CA GLU A 23 2.34 25.83 41.50
C GLU A 23 1.72 25.93 42.87
N GLU A 24 1.20 24.81 43.39
CA GLU A 24 0.45 24.80 44.64
C GLU A 24 1.18 24.13 45.80
N GLY A 25 2.31 23.50 45.57
CA GLY A 25 3.10 22.84 46.64
C GLY A 25 2.42 21.62 47.25
N LEU A 26 1.47 21.01 46.54
CA LEU A 26 0.71 19.86 47.02
C LEU A 26 1.55 18.57 47.00
N SER A 27 1.19 17.63 47.88
CA SER A 27 1.77 16.28 47.84
C SER A 27 1.45 15.59 46.50
N PRO A 28 2.29 14.63 46.05
CA PRO A 28 2.02 13.90 44.78
C PRO A 28 0.63 13.30 44.72
N LEU A 29 0.12 12.75 45.82
CA LEU A 29 -1.22 12.15 45.89
C LEU A 29 -2.34 13.19 45.72
N GLU A 30 -2.23 14.31 46.43
CA GLU A 30 -3.24 15.39 46.35
C GLU A 30 -3.19 16.10 45.00
N ALA A 31 -2.00 16.36 44.48
CA ALA A 31 -1.83 16.92 43.15
C ALA A 31 -2.43 16.01 42.07
N THR A 32 -2.21 14.68 42.14
CA THR A 32 -2.79 13.72 41.26
C THR A 32 -4.31 13.70 41.33
N ARG A 33 -4.90 13.69 42.53
CA ARG A 33 -6.38 13.75 42.65
C ARG A 33 -6.95 15.00 42.01
N LYS A 34 -6.32 16.13 42.23
CA LYS A 34 -6.74 17.42 41.68
C LYS A 34 -6.59 17.44 40.14
N ALA A 35 -5.45 16.97 39.63
CA ALA A 35 -5.18 16.87 38.21
C ALA A 35 -6.21 16.01 37.52
N MET A 36 -6.48 14.83 38.05
CA MET A 36 -7.46 13.90 37.44
C MET A 36 -8.88 14.48 37.43
N GLY A 37 -9.27 15.23 38.48
CA GLY A 37 -10.55 15.95 38.47
C GLY A 37 -10.67 16.99 37.36
N GLN A 38 -9.56 17.58 36.92
CA GLN A 38 -9.53 18.57 35.84
C GLN A 38 -9.51 17.96 34.45
N ILE A 39 -8.77 16.85 34.24
CA ILE A 39 -8.45 16.36 32.90
C ILE A 39 -9.18 15.07 32.48
N SER A 40 -9.76 14.31 33.43
CA SER A 40 -10.42 13.04 33.07
C SER A 40 -11.52 13.19 32.02
N GLY A 41 -12.35 14.23 32.14
CA GLY A 41 -13.39 14.51 31.14
C GLY A 41 -12.84 14.84 29.76
N ALA A 42 -11.72 15.57 29.72
CA ALA A 42 -11.05 15.89 28.45
C ALA A 42 -10.45 14.64 27.79
N ILE A 43 -9.77 13.77 28.55
CA ILE A 43 -9.21 12.50 28.05
C ILE A 43 -10.31 11.62 27.47
N ILE A 44 -11.42 11.43 28.19
CA ILE A 44 -12.56 10.64 27.71
C ILE A 44 -13.13 11.26 26.43
N GLY A 45 -13.32 12.58 26.41
CA GLY A 45 -13.85 13.28 25.23
C GLY A 45 -12.96 13.10 23.99
N ILE A 46 -11.65 13.28 24.13
CA ILE A 46 -10.67 13.08 23.05
C ILE A 46 -10.70 11.63 22.57
N THR A 47 -10.67 10.67 23.49
CA THR A 47 -10.73 9.24 23.19
C THR A 47 -11.95 8.87 22.36
N VAL A 48 -13.14 9.33 22.78
CA VAL A 48 -14.40 9.05 22.06
C VAL A 48 -14.37 9.66 20.67
N VAL A 49 -13.94 10.91 20.53
CA VAL A 49 -13.84 11.58 19.23
C VAL A 49 -12.87 10.88 18.30
N LEU A 50 -11.68 10.49 18.79
CA LEU A 50 -10.69 9.77 17.99
C LEU A 50 -11.23 8.40 17.54
N ILE A 51 -11.83 7.61 18.42
CA ILE A 51 -12.44 6.34 18.04
C ILE A 51 -13.56 6.55 17.03
N ALA A 52 -14.41 7.56 17.22
CA ALA A 52 -15.50 7.88 16.30
C ALA A 52 -15.02 8.20 14.87
N VAL A 53 -13.83 8.77 14.71
CA VAL A 53 -13.22 9.00 13.38
C VAL A 53 -12.79 7.69 12.71
N PHE A 54 -12.32 6.70 13.47
CA PHE A 54 -11.87 5.43 12.91
C PHE A 54 -13.00 4.44 12.62
N VAL A 55 -14.11 4.51 13.36
CA VAL A 55 -15.25 3.59 13.18
C VAL A 55 -15.79 3.56 11.73
N PRO A 56 -16.04 4.68 11.03
CA PRO A 56 -16.51 4.66 9.64
C PRO A 56 -15.55 3.97 8.68
N LEU A 57 -14.23 4.05 8.92
CA LEU A 57 -13.22 3.41 8.06
C LEU A 57 -13.31 1.88 8.10
N ALA A 58 -13.81 1.31 9.20
CA ALA A 58 -13.99 -0.13 9.34
C ALA A 58 -15.11 -0.70 8.44
N PHE A 59 -16.01 0.16 7.92
CA PHE A 59 -17.15 -0.25 7.08
C PHE A 59 -16.89 -0.07 5.58
N PHE A 60 -15.70 0.36 5.17
CA PHE A 60 -15.36 0.43 3.77
C PHE A 60 -15.37 -0.95 3.13
N ALA A 61 -15.91 -1.03 1.91
CA ALA A 61 -16.01 -2.28 1.14
C ALA A 61 -14.79 -2.46 0.20
N GLY A 62 -14.61 -3.70 -0.27
CA GLY A 62 -13.56 -4.05 -1.24
C GLY A 62 -12.20 -4.31 -0.61
N SER A 63 -11.17 -4.54 -1.46
CA SER A 63 -9.80 -4.86 -1.02
C SER A 63 -9.20 -3.76 -0.16
N VAL A 64 -9.43 -2.50 -0.52
CA VAL A 64 -9.04 -1.32 0.26
C VAL A 64 -9.73 -1.30 1.62
N GLY A 65 -10.99 -1.72 1.68
CA GLY A 65 -11.76 -1.83 2.92
C GLY A 65 -11.15 -2.80 3.92
N ASN A 66 -10.52 -3.89 3.46
CA ASN A 66 -9.82 -4.81 4.34
C ASN A 66 -8.63 -4.16 5.05
N ILE A 67 -7.86 -3.34 4.33
CA ILE A 67 -6.73 -2.58 4.89
C ILE A 67 -7.24 -1.57 5.92
N TYR A 68 -8.27 -0.79 5.56
CA TYR A 68 -8.85 0.19 6.48
C TYR A 68 -9.47 -0.44 7.71
N ARG A 69 -10.11 -1.60 7.58
CA ARG A 69 -10.69 -2.33 8.72
C ARG A 69 -9.62 -2.76 9.71
N GLN A 70 -8.52 -3.35 9.24
CA GLN A 70 -7.41 -3.75 10.11
C GLN A 70 -6.76 -2.53 10.78
N PHE A 71 -6.49 -1.50 10.01
CA PHE A 71 -5.93 -0.25 10.52
C PHE A 71 -6.84 0.39 11.59
N SER A 72 -8.13 0.54 11.29
CA SER A 72 -9.12 1.14 12.21
C SER A 72 -9.28 0.34 13.49
N ALA A 73 -9.34 -0.98 13.40
CA ALA A 73 -9.46 -1.84 14.57
C ALA A 73 -8.24 -1.69 15.50
N VAL A 74 -7.03 -1.74 14.94
CA VAL A 74 -5.80 -1.56 15.71
C VAL A 74 -5.74 -0.17 16.34
N MET A 75 -6.10 0.87 15.59
CA MET A 75 -6.10 2.25 16.10
C MET A 75 -7.14 2.45 17.21
N ALA A 76 -8.38 1.99 17.02
CA ALA A 76 -9.44 2.12 18.03
C ALA A 76 -9.09 1.39 19.33
N VAL A 77 -8.57 0.16 19.24
CA VAL A 77 -8.13 -0.61 20.42
C VAL A 77 -6.94 0.08 21.11
N SER A 78 -5.96 0.57 20.35
CA SER A 78 -4.79 1.28 20.90
C SER A 78 -5.20 2.56 21.63
N ILE A 79 -6.12 3.34 21.06
CA ILE A 79 -6.63 4.58 21.66
C ILE A 79 -7.42 4.26 22.95
N ALA A 80 -8.30 3.26 22.90
CA ALA A 80 -9.04 2.84 24.10
C ALA A 80 -8.10 2.37 25.22
N PHE A 81 -7.08 1.60 24.87
CA PHE A 81 -6.07 1.15 25.82
C PHE A 81 -5.23 2.30 26.39
N SER A 82 -4.88 3.31 25.55
CA SER A 82 -4.20 4.53 25.97
C SER A 82 -4.98 5.26 27.05
N ALA A 83 -6.26 5.52 26.79
CA ALA A 83 -7.14 6.19 27.75
C ALA A 83 -7.27 5.40 29.06
N PHE A 84 -7.39 4.07 28.96
CA PHE A 84 -7.42 3.22 30.16
C PHE A 84 -6.13 3.36 30.99
N MET A 85 -4.96 3.36 30.34
CA MET A 85 -3.67 3.53 31.00
C MET A 85 -3.52 4.94 31.61
N ALA A 86 -3.95 5.97 30.88
CA ALA A 86 -3.88 7.37 31.34
C ALA A 86 -4.83 7.64 32.51
N LEU A 87 -5.95 6.94 32.60
CA LEU A 87 -6.91 7.10 33.69
C LEU A 87 -6.65 6.17 34.88
N SER A 88 -5.80 5.14 34.74
CA SER A 88 -5.54 4.16 35.80
C SER A 88 -4.06 4.11 36.21
N LEU A 89 -3.19 3.58 35.38
CA LEU A 89 -1.80 3.33 35.70
C LEU A 89 -1.02 4.64 35.89
N THR A 90 -1.17 5.58 34.98
CA THR A 90 -0.40 6.83 34.99
C THR A 90 -0.67 7.64 36.25
N PRO A 91 -1.92 7.88 36.73
CA PRO A 91 -2.18 8.54 37.98
C PRO A 91 -1.61 7.77 39.21
N ALA A 92 -1.74 6.42 39.17
CA ALA A 92 -1.20 5.60 40.25
C ALA A 92 0.33 5.75 40.37
N MET A 93 1.03 5.76 39.21
CA MET A 93 2.47 6.00 39.15
C MET A 93 2.83 7.43 39.59
N CYS A 94 2.09 8.44 39.19
CA CYS A 94 2.30 9.81 39.62
C CYS A 94 2.19 9.94 41.15
N ALA A 95 1.15 9.35 41.74
CA ALA A 95 0.92 9.42 43.19
C ALA A 95 1.99 8.68 44.00
N THR A 96 2.65 7.65 43.44
CA THR A 96 3.59 6.78 44.17
C THR A 96 5.06 7.06 43.86
N LEU A 97 5.40 7.42 42.63
CA LEU A 97 6.78 7.54 42.17
C LEU A 97 7.29 8.99 42.12
N LEU A 98 6.40 9.98 42.00
CA LEU A 98 6.83 11.39 42.04
C LEU A 98 7.27 11.78 43.43
N LYS A 99 8.35 12.54 43.50
CA LYS A 99 8.86 13.09 44.76
C LYS A 99 8.25 14.45 45.03
N PRO A 100 7.90 14.78 46.30
CA PRO A 100 7.45 16.11 46.62
C PRO A 100 8.44 17.17 46.14
N VAL A 101 7.93 18.21 45.53
CA VAL A 101 8.73 19.36 45.11
C VAL A 101 8.61 20.43 46.18
N GLU A 102 9.73 20.87 46.79
CA GLU A 102 9.71 22.00 47.72
C GLU A 102 9.31 23.26 46.98
N ALA A 103 8.24 23.89 47.44
CA ALA A 103 7.71 25.11 46.84
C ALA A 103 8.79 26.19 46.80
N GLY A 104 9.07 26.74 45.65
CA GLY A 104 10.00 27.86 45.47
C GLY A 104 11.41 27.51 44.99
N HIS A 105 11.80 26.23 44.88
CA HIS A 105 13.05 25.84 44.26
C HIS A 105 12.88 25.60 42.77
N GLY A 106 12.69 26.67 42.01
CA GLY A 106 12.86 26.64 40.56
C GLY A 106 14.23 25.99 40.25
N HIS A 107 14.21 24.90 39.49
CA HIS A 107 15.37 24.06 39.19
C HIS A 107 16.56 24.84 38.61
N SER A 108 17.32 25.54 39.47
CA SER A 108 18.66 26.04 39.16
C SER A 108 19.65 24.87 39.17
N LYS A 109 19.41 23.86 38.29
CA LYS A 109 20.40 22.79 38.11
C LYS A 109 21.65 23.41 37.47
N LYS A 110 22.79 23.33 38.19
CA LYS A 110 24.11 23.65 37.64
C LYS A 110 24.51 22.51 36.67
N GLY A 111 25.20 22.84 35.57
CA GLY A 111 25.67 21.86 34.58
C GLY A 111 24.83 21.81 33.30
N PHE A 112 24.93 20.69 32.56
CA PHE A 112 24.29 20.51 31.26
C PHE A 112 22.77 20.73 31.30
N PHE A 113 22.07 20.15 32.27
CA PHE A 113 20.62 20.30 32.42
C PHE A 113 20.21 21.75 32.79
N GLY A 114 21.02 22.48 33.51
CA GLY A 114 20.78 23.89 33.75
C GLY A 114 20.96 24.75 32.49
N GLY A 115 21.92 24.41 31.64
CA GLY A 115 22.09 25.02 30.32
C GLY A 115 20.87 24.77 29.40
N PHE A 116 20.42 23.53 29.35
CA PHE A 116 19.25 23.13 28.59
C PHE A 116 17.99 23.87 29.06
N ASN A 117 17.70 23.88 30.35
CA ASN A 117 16.52 24.55 30.90
C ASN A 117 16.52 26.06 30.62
N ARG A 118 17.67 26.72 30.71
CA ARG A 118 17.79 28.16 30.34
C ARG A 118 17.57 28.38 28.87
N GLY A 119 18.07 27.48 27.98
CA GLY A 119 17.82 27.50 26.56
C GLY A 119 16.34 27.34 26.24
N PHE A 120 15.72 26.34 26.86
CA PHE A 120 14.28 26.07 26.72
C PHE A 120 13.43 27.26 27.19
N ALA A 121 13.69 27.79 28.37
CA ALA A 121 12.97 28.96 28.90
C ALA A 121 13.11 30.21 28.00
N ARG A 122 14.29 30.40 27.37
CA ARG A 122 14.49 31.49 26.41
C ARG A 122 13.67 31.28 25.15
N THR A 123 13.65 30.05 24.63
CA THR A 123 12.85 29.68 23.48
C THR A 123 11.35 29.82 23.76
N ALA A 124 10.88 29.37 24.92
CA ALA A 124 9.49 29.52 25.37
C ALA A 124 9.04 30.98 25.42
N LYS A 125 9.85 31.85 26.08
CA LYS A 125 9.59 33.31 26.10
C LYS A 125 9.60 33.94 24.72
N GLY A 126 10.52 33.49 23.84
CA GLY A 126 10.54 33.93 22.44
C GLY A 126 9.27 33.56 21.71
N TYR A 127 8.81 32.32 21.90
CA TYR A 127 7.55 31.79 21.29
C TYR A 127 6.34 32.59 21.84
N GLU A 128 6.19 32.80 23.13
CA GLU A 128 5.13 33.62 23.72
C GLU A 128 5.09 35.03 23.10
N GLY A 129 6.26 35.67 23.01
CA GLY A 129 6.38 37.01 22.40
C GLY A 129 5.98 37.01 20.91
N TRP A 130 6.33 35.94 20.19
CA TRP A 130 5.97 35.79 18.80
C TRP A 130 4.46 35.55 18.60
N VAL A 131 3.86 34.66 19.40
CA VAL A 131 2.41 34.43 19.41
C VAL A 131 1.64 35.69 19.77
N ALA A 132 2.05 36.42 20.81
CA ALA A 132 1.44 37.69 21.20
C ALA A 132 1.48 38.74 20.05
N LYS A 133 2.59 38.78 19.27
CA LYS A 133 2.75 39.64 18.11
C LYS A 133 1.83 39.25 16.93
N LEU A 134 1.68 37.93 16.72
CA LEU A 134 0.76 37.39 15.73
C LEU A 134 -0.69 37.71 16.09
N LEU A 135 -1.10 37.48 17.33
CA LEU A 135 -2.46 37.78 17.81
C LEU A 135 -2.82 39.24 17.68
N ARG A 136 -1.89 40.19 17.94
CA ARG A 136 -2.10 41.63 17.70
C ARG A 136 -2.32 41.97 16.22
N ARG A 137 -1.91 41.12 15.31
CA ARG A 137 -2.09 41.30 13.86
C ARG A 137 -3.07 40.25 13.26
N GLY A 138 -4.06 39.86 14.05
CA GLY A 138 -4.98 38.76 13.72
C GLY A 138 -5.58 38.82 12.32
N GLY A 139 -6.01 40.01 11.87
CA GLY A 139 -6.56 40.19 10.52
C GLY A 139 -5.57 39.81 9.39
N ARG A 140 -4.30 40.23 9.52
CA ARG A 140 -3.25 39.89 8.52
C ARG A 140 -2.93 38.40 8.54
N ILE A 141 -2.86 37.81 9.72
CA ILE A 141 -2.60 36.37 9.90
C ILE A 141 -3.76 35.55 9.32
N MET A 142 -5.01 36.00 9.52
CA MET A 142 -6.17 35.34 8.93
C MET A 142 -6.13 35.36 7.38
N VAL A 143 -5.70 36.45 6.77
CA VAL A 143 -5.51 36.51 5.32
C VAL A 143 -4.45 35.53 4.84
N ILE A 144 -3.29 35.46 5.56
CA ILE A 144 -2.23 34.50 5.25
C ILE A 144 -2.75 33.06 5.40
N TYR A 145 -3.51 32.79 6.46
CA TYR A 145 -4.09 31.46 6.71
C TYR A 145 -5.07 31.05 5.59
N VAL A 146 -5.97 31.95 5.19
CA VAL A 146 -6.90 31.70 4.08
C VAL A 146 -6.14 31.50 2.76
N ALA A 147 -5.11 32.32 2.51
CA ALA A 147 -4.26 32.14 1.32
C ALA A 147 -3.54 30.78 1.32
N LEU A 148 -3.06 30.35 2.48
CA LEU A 148 -2.43 29.02 2.63
C LEU A 148 -3.45 27.90 2.36
N ILE A 149 -4.66 27.99 2.92
CA ILE A 149 -5.73 27.00 2.67
C ILE A 149 -6.07 26.96 1.17
N ALA A 150 -6.19 28.12 0.53
CA ALA A 150 -6.45 28.21 -0.89
C ALA A 150 -5.32 27.56 -1.71
N ALA A 151 -4.07 27.84 -1.35
CA ALA A 151 -2.90 27.24 -2.00
C ALA A 151 -2.87 25.71 -1.84
N VAL A 152 -3.15 25.21 -0.64
CA VAL A 152 -3.27 23.75 -0.37
C VAL A 152 -4.43 23.14 -1.18
N GLY A 153 -5.58 23.83 -1.26
CA GLY A 153 -6.71 23.40 -2.07
C GLY A 153 -6.37 23.30 -3.55
N VAL A 154 -5.69 24.31 -4.11
CA VAL A 154 -5.22 24.31 -5.51
C VAL A 154 -4.20 23.19 -5.74
N LEU A 155 -3.27 22.99 -4.82
CA LEU A 155 -2.29 21.92 -4.90
C LEU A 155 -2.98 20.55 -4.88
N TYR A 156 -3.92 20.34 -3.97
CA TYR A 156 -4.70 19.12 -3.87
C TYR A 156 -5.47 18.79 -5.15
N MET A 157 -6.08 19.81 -5.78
CA MET A 157 -6.79 19.63 -7.06
C MET A 157 -5.86 19.32 -8.24
N ARG A 158 -4.57 19.65 -8.12
CA ARG A 158 -3.56 19.40 -9.16
C ARG A 158 -2.83 18.09 -8.98
N LEU A 159 -2.87 17.49 -7.81
CA LEU A 159 -2.23 16.20 -7.56
C LEU A 159 -3.04 15.08 -8.22
N PRO A 160 -2.37 14.17 -8.95
CA PRO A 160 -3.05 12.99 -9.46
C PRO A 160 -3.55 12.13 -8.29
N THR A 161 -4.83 11.81 -8.32
CA THR A 161 -5.44 10.92 -7.34
C THR A 161 -5.10 9.49 -7.67
N SER A 162 -4.29 8.84 -6.85
CA SER A 162 -4.02 7.41 -6.90
C SER A 162 -4.11 6.84 -5.49
N PHE A 163 -4.58 5.62 -5.36
CA PHE A 163 -4.62 4.95 -4.06
C PHE A 163 -3.20 4.66 -3.54
N LEU A 164 -2.35 4.21 -4.44
CA LEU A 164 -0.92 4.04 -4.20
C LEU A 164 -0.17 4.60 -5.40
N PRO A 165 0.95 5.31 -5.19
CA PRO A 165 1.84 5.66 -6.29
C PRO A 165 2.43 4.39 -6.91
N ASN A 166 2.74 4.44 -8.21
CA ASN A 166 3.54 3.41 -8.83
C ASN A 166 4.95 3.47 -8.23
N GLU A 167 5.36 2.38 -7.62
CA GLU A 167 6.67 2.26 -7.00
C GLU A 167 7.55 1.30 -7.81
N ASP A 168 8.80 1.67 -7.99
CA ASP A 168 9.80 0.77 -8.54
C ASP A 168 10.26 -0.21 -7.46
N GLN A 169 9.75 -1.45 -7.53
CA GLN A 169 10.06 -2.51 -6.57
C GLN A 169 11.33 -3.29 -6.89
N GLY A 170 12.09 -2.89 -7.90
CA GLY A 170 13.28 -3.61 -8.32
C GLY A 170 12.99 -4.92 -9.05
N ASN A 171 11.76 -5.13 -9.48
CA ASN A 171 11.34 -6.34 -10.19
C ASN A 171 10.46 -5.99 -11.40
N LEU A 172 10.56 -6.80 -12.45
CA LEU A 172 9.68 -6.77 -13.62
C LEU A 172 9.12 -8.16 -13.89
N LEU A 173 7.91 -8.19 -14.40
CA LEU A 173 7.25 -9.39 -14.91
C LEU A 173 7.12 -9.25 -16.43
N VAL A 174 7.54 -10.29 -17.16
CA VAL A 174 7.39 -10.32 -18.62
C VAL A 174 6.49 -11.50 -18.97
N ASN A 175 5.28 -11.18 -19.43
CA ASN A 175 4.32 -12.16 -19.90
C ASN A 175 4.54 -12.42 -21.39
N ILE A 176 4.59 -13.68 -21.76
CA ILE A 176 4.88 -14.13 -23.11
C ILE A 176 3.75 -15.07 -23.52
N GLN A 177 2.99 -14.68 -24.55
CA GLN A 177 1.85 -15.46 -25.01
C GLN A 177 1.96 -15.69 -26.51
N LEU A 178 2.08 -16.95 -26.89
CA LEU A 178 2.08 -17.39 -28.28
C LEU A 178 0.62 -17.72 -28.73
N PRO A 179 0.37 -17.81 -30.03
CA PRO A 179 -0.91 -18.26 -30.55
C PRO A 179 -1.29 -19.65 -30.04
N PRO A 180 -2.60 -19.95 -29.97
CA PRO A 180 -3.09 -21.28 -29.62
C PRO A 180 -2.48 -22.37 -30.50
N GLY A 181 -2.08 -23.47 -29.90
CA GLY A 181 -1.46 -24.60 -30.61
C GLY A 181 0.07 -24.48 -30.81
N ALA A 182 0.71 -23.41 -30.32
CA ALA A 182 2.18 -23.33 -30.27
C ALA A 182 2.76 -24.37 -29.31
N THR A 183 3.81 -25.06 -29.73
CA THR A 183 4.51 -26.05 -28.93
C THR A 183 5.36 -25.38 -27.85
N LEU A 184 5.73 -26.16 -26.83
CA LEU A 184 6.63 -25.68 -25.77
C LEU A 184 7.99 -25.25 -26.31
N GLU A 185 8.54 -25.97 -27.31
CA GLU A 185 9.82 -25.62 -27.96
C GLU A 185 9.76 -24.26 -28.65
N ARG A 186 8.63 -23.97 -29.33
CA ARG A 186 8.43 -22.66 -29.96
C ARG A 186 8.31 -21.55 -28.92
N THR A 187 7.66 -21.82 -27.78
CA THR A 187 7.58 -20.91 -26.66
C THR A 187 8.95 -20.66 -26.06
N GLN A 188 9.73 -21.71 -25.88
CA GLN A 188 11.11 -21.61 -25.40
C GLN A 188 11.97 -20.73 -26.30
N ALA A 189 11.91 -20.90 -27.60
CA ALA A 189 12.67 -20.09 -28.57
C ALA A 189 12.32 -18.58 -28.51
N VAL A 190 11.09 -18.25 -28.13
CA VAL A 190 10.69 -16.86 -27.89
C VAL A 190 11.19 -16.38 -26.53
N VAL A 191 11.09 -17.21 -25.48
CA VAL A 191 11.61 -16.89 -24.15
C VAL A 191 13.13 -16.61 -24.19
N GLU A 192 13.89 -17.40 -24.94
CA GLU A 192 15.33 -17.20 -25.12
C GLU A 192 15.64 -15.81 -25.74
N LYS A 193 14.84 -15.34 -26.70
CA LYS A 193 14.99 -13.98 -27.26
C LYS A 193 14.71 -12.89 -26.22
N VAL A 194 13.70 -13.11 -25.37
CA VAL A 194 13.38 -12.19 -24.26
C VAL A 194 14.52 -12.18 -23.25
N GLU A 195 15.05 -13.34 -22.90
CA GLU A 195 16.17 -13.51 -21.97
C GLU A 195 17.43 -12.82 -22.50
N ASP A 196 17.77 -13.05 -23.75
CA ASP A 196 18.89 -12.42 -24.44
C ASP A 196 18.80 -10.88 -24.43
N PHE A 197 17.60 -10.34 -24.60
CA PHE A 197 17.38 -8.90 -24.52
C PHE A 197 17.51 -8.39 -23.09
N MET A 198 16.83 -9.03 -22.13
CA MET A 198 16.78 -8.56 -20.75
C MET A 198 18.13 -8.65 -20.06
N LEU A 199 18.88 -9.73 -20.25
CA LEU A 199 20.20 -9.91 -19.62
C LEU A 199 21.26 -8.98 -20.19
N LYS A 200 21.05 -8.37 -21.36
CA LYS A 200 21.91 -7.32 -21.94
C LYS A 200 21.65 -5.93 -21.32
N GLN A 201 20.53 -5.75 -20.60
CA GLN A 201 20.26 -4.48 -19.94
C GLN A 201 21.18 -4.31 -18.71
N PRO A 202 21.86 -3.16 -18.58
CA PRO A 202 22.81 -2.96 -17.47
C PRO A 202 22.15 -2.96 -16.08
N GLU A 203 20.85 -2.68 -16.03
CA GLU A 203 20.06 -2.64 -14.81
C GLU A 203 19.57 -4.02 -14.33
N VAL A 204 19.60 -5.04 -15.20
CA VAL A 204 19.13 -6.37 -14.87
C VAL A 204 20.21 -7.14 -14.11
N LYS A 205 19.81 -7.76 -13.00
CA LYS A 205 20.66 -8.61 -12.16
C LYS A 205 20.57 -10.07 -12.57
N ASN A 206 19.34 -10.56 -12.66
CA ASN A 206 19.03 -11.94 -13.08
C ASN A 206 17.60 -12.03 -13.63
N MET A 207 17.31 -13.15 -14.27
CA MET A 207 16.00 -13.46 -14.80
C MET A 207 15.70 -14.94 -14.58
N VAL A 208 14.45 -15.26 -14.27
CA VAL A 208 13.92 -16.62 -14.20
C VAL A 208 12.70 -16.70 -15.10
N ALA A 209 12.71 -17.61 -16.07
CA ALA A 209 11.58 -17.84 -16.96
C ALA A 209 10.89 -19.17 -16.61
N VAL A 210 9.56 -19.12 -16.55
CA VAL A 210 8.69 -20.28 -16.33
C VAL A 210 7.89 -20.52 -17.60
N LEU A 211 8.12 -21.66 -18.23
CA LEU A 211 7.38 -22.12 -19.41
C LEU A 211 6.10 -22.83 -19.00
N GLY A 212 5.07 -22.73 -19.81
CA GLY A 212 3.79 -23.39 -19.55
C GLY A 212 2.84 -22.60 -18.63
N PHE A 213 3.24 -21.42 -18.17
CA PHE A 213 2.48 -20.59 -17.25
C PHE A 213 2.49 -19.12 -17.67
N SER A 214 1.34 -18.44 -17.55
CA SER A 214 1.21 -16.99 -17.75
C SER A 214 0.11 -16.43 -16.85
N PHE A 215 -0.07 -15.11 -16.83
CA PHE A 215 -1.20 -14.49 -16.14
C PHE A 215 -2.56 -14.91 -16.70
N SER A 216 -2.60 -15.25 -17.98
CA SER A 216 -3.84 -15.67 -18.65
C SER A 216 -4.19 -17.14 -18.41
N GLY A 217 -3.27 -17.94 -17.86
CA GLY A 217 -3.50 -19.35 -17.57
C GLY A 217 -2.28 -20.24 -17.84
N GLN A 218 -2.53 -21.54 -17.89
CA GLN A 218 -1.51 -22.56 -18.14
C GLN A 218 -1.66 -23.13 -19.55
N GLY A 219 -0.55 -23.27 -20.26
CA GLY A 219 -0.54 -23.83 -21.60
C GLY A 219 0.87 -23.85 -22.21
N GLN A 220 1.15 -24.79 -23.12
CA GLN A 220 2.46 -24.88 -23.79
C GLN A 220 2.87 -23.60 -24.53
N ASN A 221 1.88 -22.79 -24.93
CA ASN A 221 2.03 -21.52 -25.63
C ASN A 221 2.18 -20.30 -24.69
N ALA A 222 2.44 -20.54 -23.41
CA ALA A 222 2.53 -19.51 -22.38
C ALA A 222 3.89 -19.51 -21.68
N GLY A 223 4.41 -18.33 -21.35
CA GLY A 223 5.60 -18.14 -20.57
C GLY A 223 5.48 -16.91 -19.66
N LEU A 224 6.05 -16.99 -18.47
CA LEU A 224 6.17 -15.86 -17.54
C LEU A 224 7.60 -15.77 -17.05
N SER A 225 8.17 -14.58 -17.19
CA SER A 225 9.53 -14.32 -16.73
C SER A 225 9.55 -13.33 -15.59
N PHE A 226 10.32 -13.65 -14.57
CA PHE A 226 10.59 -12.83 -13.40
C PHE A 226 11.97 -12.21 -13.57
N VAL A 227 12.04 -10.90 -13.72
CA VAL A 227 13.28 -10.16 -13.91
C VAL A 227 13.58 -9.38 -12.64
N THR A 228 14.71 -9.65 -12.02
CA THR A 228 15.20 -8.90 -10.86
C THR A 228 16.18 -7.85 -11.32
N LEU A 229 15.97 -6.60 -10.91
CA LEU A 229 16.83 -5.49 -11.19
C LEU A 229 17.92 -5.34 -10.12
N LYS A 230 18.99 -4.59 -10.44
CA LYS A 230 19.99 -4.17 -9.48
C LYS A 230 19.42 -3.21 -8.45
N ASP A 231 20.15 -2.96 -7.39
CA ASP A 231 19.78 -2.00 -6.36
C ASP A 231 19.58 -0.58 -6.96
N TRP A 232 18.69 0.20 -6.36
CA TRP A 232 18.39 1.55 -6.82
C TRP A 232 19.61 2.47 -6.81
N SER A 233 20.58 2.22 -5.92
CA SER A 233 21.85 2.95 -5.87
C SER A 233 22.72 2.71 -7.10
N GLU A 234 22.57 1.57 -7.78
CA GLU A 234 23.32 1.20 -9.00
C GLU A 234 22.61 1.60 -10.30
N ARG A 235 21.35 2.06 -10.22
CA ARG A 235 20.52 2.43 -11.36
C ARG A 235 19.77 3.76 -11.14
N ALA A 236 20.52 4.78 -10.76
CA ALA A 236 19.97 6.11 -10.56
C ALA A 236 19.58 6.76 -11.90
N GLY A 237 18.43 7.44 -11.95
CA GLY A 237 17.93 8.15 -13.12
C GLY A 237 16.58 7.62 -13.62
N ALA A 238 15.79 8.49 -14.24
CA ALA A 238 14.43 8.14 -14.71
C ALA A 238 14.44 7.06 -15.81
N GLU A 239 15.49 7.00 -16.61
CA GLU A 239 15.71 6.03 -17.68
C GLU A 239 16.05 4.62 -17.17
N HIS A 240 16.44 4.48 -15.90
CA HIS A 240 16.85 3.23 -15.26
C HIS A 240 15.75 2.67 -14.32
N THR A 241 14.56 3.27 -14.33
CA THR A 241 13.41 2.76 -13.56
C THR A 241 12.84 1.48 -14.17
N ALA A 242 12.20 0.66 -13.34
CA ALA A 242 11.51 -0.55 -13.79
C ALA A 242 10.52 -0.26 -14.93
N GLU A 243 9.77 0.84 -14.85
CA GLU A 243 8.82 1.26 -15.89
C GLU A 243 9.51 1.62 -17.21
N ALA A 244 10.63 2.34 -17.14
CA ALA A 244 11.43 2.69 -18.34
C ALA A 244 12.01 1.44 -19.00
N ILE A 245 12.50 0.47 -18.22
CA ILE A 245 13.03 -0.81 -18.72
C ILE A 245 11.90 -1.61 -19.36
N ALA A 246 10.73 -1.69 -18.73
CA ALA A 246 9.54 -2.34 -19.30
C ALA A 246 9.16 -1.71 -20.66
N GLY A 247 9.17 -0.38 -20.75
CA GLY A 247 8.89 0.34 -22.00
C GLY A 247 9.91 0.02 -23.08
N ARG A 248 11.21 -0.01 -22.76
CA ARG A 248 12.28 -0.41 -23.71
C ARG A 248 12.12 -1.85 -24.17
N ALA A 249 11.79 -2.75 -23.24
CA ALA A 249 11.56 -4.16 -23.56
C ALA A 249 10.36 -4.34 -24.51
N MET A 250 9.23 -3.70 -24.25
CA MET A 250 8.06 -3.76 -25.13
C MET A 250 8.37 -3.18 -26.52
N GLY A 251 9.13 -2.08 -26.61
CA GLY A 251 9.54 -1.49 -27.88
C GLY A 251 10.45 -2.42 -28.67
N ALA A 252 11.50 -2.95 -28.05
CA ALA A 252 12.47 -3.81 -28.73
C ALA A 252 11.90 -5.17 -29.12
N LEU A 253 11.04 -5.76 -28.26
CA LEU A 253 10.46 -7.08 -28.47
C LEU A 253 9.17 -7.03 -29.32
N SER A 254 8.66 -5.85 -29.67
CA SER A 254 7.50 -5.68 -30.58
C SER A 254 7.71 -6.30 -31.97
N GLY A 255 8.96 -6.47 -32.38
CA GLY A 255 9.32 -7.15 -33.63
C GLY A 255 9.18 -8.67 -33.61
N VAL A 256 8.95 -9.28 -32.45
CA VAL A 256 8.74 -10.73 -32.32
C VAL A 256 7.30 -11.05 -32.71
N ARG A 257 7.08 -11.42 -33.97
CA ARG A 257 5.74 -11.66 -34.54
C ARG A 257 5.07 -12.94 -34.04
N ASP A 258 5.86 -13.83 -33.45
CA ASP A 258 5.40 -15.15 -32.99
C ASP A 258 4.69 -15.12 -31.63
N ALA A 259 4.81 -14.02 -30.89
CA ALA A 259 4.26 -13.92 -29.54
C ALA A 259 3.82 -12.50 -29.22
N PHE A 260 2.82 -12.39 -28.38
CA PHE A 260 2.50 -11.17 -27.66
C PHE A 260 3.33 -11.12 -26.39
N ILE A 261 4.25 -10.14 -26.33
CA ILE A 261 5.16 -9.93 -25.19
C ILE A 261 4.77 -8.65 -24.47
N PHE A 262 4.57 -8.74 -23.17
CA PHE A 262 4.14 -7.64 -22.34
C PHE A 262 4.93 -7.60 -21.04
N ALA A 263 5.68 -6.52 -20.84
CA ALA A 263 6.47 -6.27 -19.63
C ALA A 263 5.74 -5.29 -18.72
N LEU A 264 5.71 -5.57 -17.43
CA LEU A 264 5.09 -4.71 -16.43
C LEU A 264 5.88 -4.71 -15.11
N SER A 265 5.80 -3.59 -14.38
CA SER A 265 6.19 -3.54 -12.98
C SER A 265 5.02 -4.06 -12.13
N PRO A 266 5.25 -5.02 -11.21
CA PRO A 266 4.18 -5.50 -10.35
C PRO A 266 3.66 -4.35 -9.46
N PRO A 267 2.37 -4.36 -9.09
CA PRO A 267 1.81 -3.36 -8.18
C PRO A 267 2.43 -3.50 -6.78
N ALA A 268 2.45 -2.41 -6.03
CA ALA A 268 3.01 -2.37 -4.67
C ALA A 268 2.31 -3.33 -3.70
N ILE A 269 1.03 -3.64 -3.95
CA ILE A 269 0.24 -4.62 -3.19
C ILE A 269 -0.28 -5.68 -4.17
N PRO A 270 0.27 -6.92 -4.14
CA PRO A 270 -0.13 -8.00 -5.04
C PRO A 270 -1.62 -8.34 -5.00
N GLU A 271 -2.28 -8.18 -3.85
CA GLU A 271 -3.70 -8.48 -3.66
C GLU A 271 -4.63 -7.51 -4.41
N LEU A 272 -4.14 -6.36 -4.85
CA LEU A 272 -4.91 -5.40 -5.64
C LEU A 272 -4.92 -5.71 -7.14
N GLY A 273 -4.24 -6.76 -7.57
CA GLY A 273 -4.19 -7.22 -8.94
C GLY A 273 -2.78 -7.31 -9.51
N VAL A 274 -2.68 -7.71 -10.77
CA VAL A 274 -1.40 -7.96 -11.46
C VAL A 274 -0.90 -6.72 -12.17
N SER A 275 -1.81 -5.78 -12.47
CA SER A 275 -1.48 -4.50 -13.13
C SER A 275 -2.43 -3.40 -12.68
N SER A 276 -2.00 -2.15 -12.85
CA SER A 276 -2.88 -0.98 -12.66
C SER A 276 -4.01 -0.96 -13.70
N GLY A 277 -5.17 -0.41 -13.31
CA GLY A 277 -6.31 -0.29 -14.20
C GLY A 277 -7.59 -0.87 -13.61
N PHE A 278 -8.44 -1.46 -14.45
CA PHE A 278 -9.68 -2.09 -14.01
C PHE A 278 -9.88 -3.44 -14.72
N THR A 279 -10.55 -4.35 -14.04
CA THR A 279 -10.99 -5.62 -14.61
C THR A 279 -12.48 -5.57 -14.91
N PHE A 280 -12.86 -5.78 -16.17
CA PHE A 280 -14.25 -5.89 -16.59
C PHE A 280 -14.60 -7.35 -16.85
N ARG A 281 -15.70 -7.82 -16.26
CA ARG A 281 -16.18 -9.20 -16.46
C ARG A 281 -17.45 -9.20 -17.29
N LEU A 282 -17.36 -9.75 -18.50
CA LEU A 282 -18.49 -9.98 -19.39
C LEU A 282 -19.07 -11.37 -19.12
N GLN A 283 -20.38 -11.44 -18.87
CA GLN A 283 -21.08 -12.71 -18.61
C GLN A 283 -22.26 -12.89 -19.56
N ASP A 284 -22.41 -14.08 -20.12
CA ASP A 284 -23.64 -14.49 -20.80
C ASP A 284 -24.67 -14.98 -19.76
N ARG A 285 -25.66 -14.11 -19.47
CA ARG A 285 -26.80 -14.45 -18.62
C ARG A 285 -28.00 -14.97 -19.40
N GLY A 286 -27.98 -14.81 -20.70
CA GLY A 286 -29.07 -15.20 -21.60
C GLY A 286 -28.97 -16.62 -22.11
N GLY A 287 -27.82 -17.31 -21.86
CA GLY A 287 -27.60 -18.66 -22.38
C GLY A 287 -27.40 -18.68 -23.91
N ASN A 288 -26.88 -17.59 -24.49
CA ASN A 288 -26.66 -17.44 -25.92
C ASN A 288 -25.46 -18.26 -26.42
N GLY A 289 -24.66 -18.78 -25.50
CA GLY A 289 -23.54 -19.66 -25.79
C GLY A 289 -22.21 -18.96 -25.97
N HIS A 290 -21.15 -19.77 -26.06
CA HIS A 290 -19.77 -19.32 -26.08
C HIS A 290 -19.45 -18.40 -27.27
N ASP A 291 -19.89 -18.73 -28.47
CA ASP A 291 -19.62 -17.95 -29.69
C ASP A 291 -20.21 -16.53 -29.59
N ALA A 292 -21.41 -16.41 -29.01
CA ALA A 292 -22.04 -15.10 -28.80
C ALA A 292 -21.27 -14.26 -27.76
N LEU A 293 -20.76 -14.90 -26.70
CA LEU A 293 -19.95 -14.24 -25.71
C LEU A 293 -18.60 -13.73 -26.27
N VAL A 294 -17.94 -14.56 -27.11
CA VAL A 294 -16.70 -14.21 -27.82
C VAL A 294 -16.93 -13.06 -28.79
N ALA A 295 -18.04 -13.09 -29.55
CA ALA A 295 -18.42 -12.01 -30.47
C ALA A 295 -18.63 -10.67 -29.71
N ALA A 296 -19.36 -10.71 -28.60
CA ALA A 296 -19.59 -9.55 -27.75
C ALA A 296 -18.27 -9.02 -27.13
N ARG A 297 -17.38 -9.90 -26.67
CA ARG A 297 -16.04 -9.55 -26.20
C ARG A 297 -15.25 -8.81 -27.28
N ASN A 298 -15.20 -9.35 -28.49
CA ASN A 298 -14.45 -8.78 -29.58
C ASN A 298 -15.01 -7.41 -30.01
N GLN A 299 -16.35 -7.26 -30.02
CA GLN A 299 -16.98 -5.96 -30.26
C GLN A 299 -16.59 -4.93 -29.17
N MET A 300 -16.59 -5.33 -27.91
CA MET A 300 -16.17 -4.46 -26.80
C MET A 300 -14.70 -4.04 -26.91
N LEU A 301 -13.81 -4.98 -27.23
CA LEU A 301 -12.38 -4.69 -27.47
C LEU A 301 -12.20 -3.72 -28.64
N GLY A 302 -12.97 -3.90 -29.73
CA GLY A 302 -12.97 -2.99 -30.87
C GLY A 302 -13.46 -1.56 -30.53
N MET A 303 -14.41 -1.43 -29.62
CA MET A 303 -14.83 -0.12 -29.10
C MET A 303 -13.78 0.48 -28.17
N ALA A 304 -13.21 -0.32 -27.28
CA ALA A 304 -12.19 0.10 -26.32
C ALA A 304 -10.92 0.63 -27.01
N SER A 305 -10.50 -0.01 -28.13
CA SER A 305 -9.33 0.42 -28.91
C SER A 305 -9.49 1.83 -29.54
N LYS A 306 -10.72 2.27 -29.75
CA LYS A 306 -11.05 3.61 -30.28
C LYS A 306 -11.23 4.66 -29.19
N SER A 307 -11.24 4.27 -27.93
CA SER A 307 -11.44 5.17 -26.80
C SER A 307 -10.20 6.05 -26.57
N LYS A 308 -10.42 7.32 -26.27
CA LYS A 308 -9.34 8.27 -25.91
C LYS A 308 -8.94 8.19 -24.42
N VAL A 309 -9.73 7.49 -23.61
CA VAL A 309 -9.54 7.40 -22.15
C VAL A 309 -9.12 6.01 -21.69
N LEU A 310 -9.15 5.02 -22.60
CA LEU A 310 -8.74 3.64 -22.30
C LEU A 310 -7.46 3.31 -23.08
N ALA A 311 -6.52 2.68 -22.42
CA ALA A 311 -5.29 2.20 -23.01
C ALA A 311 -5.01 0.76 -22.57
N GLY A 312 -4.43 -0.07 -23.44
CA GLY A 312 -3.98 -1.43 -23.11
C GLY A 312 -5.08 -2.41 -22.74
N VAL A 313 -6.32 -2.19 -23.22
CA VAL A 313 -7.45 -3.12 -22.97
C VAL A 313 -7.22 -4.43 -23.71
N ARG A 314 -7.22 -5.54 -22.97
CA ARG A 314 -6.94 -6.87 -23.48
C ARG A 314 -7.80 -7.92 -22.79
N PRO A 315 -8.01 -9.09 -23.42
CA PRO A 315 -8.61 -10.24 -22.73
C PRO A 315 -7.73 -10.71 -21.57
N ASP A 316 -8.36 -11.18 -20.51
CA ASP A 316 -7.68 -11.76 -19.34
C ASP A 316 -7.96 -13.27 -19.32
N GLY A 317 -7.52 -13.98 -20.35
CA GLY A 317 -7.69 -15.41 -20.50
C GLY A 317 -6.98 -15.92 -21.76
N LEU A 318 -6.79 -17.22 -21.82
CA LEU A 318 -6.27 -17.85 -23.03
C LEU A 318 -7.33 -17.80 -24.13
N GLU A 319 -6.89 -17.61 -25.38
CA GLU A 319 -7.75 -17.76 -26.56
C GLU A 319 -8.16 -19.23 -26.74
N ASP A 320 -9.29 -19.43 -27.38
CA ASP A 320 -9.75 -20.75 -27.72
C ASP A 320 -8.72 -21.49 -28.58
N ALA A 321 -8.36 -22.68 -28.15
CA ALA A 321 -7.40 -23.52 -28.83
C ALA A 321 -8.09 -24.76 -29.42
N PRO A 322 -7.70 -25.20 -30.62
CA PRO A 322 -8.14 -26.50 -31.14
C PRO A 322 -7.72 -27.60 -30.15
N GLN A 323 -8.67 -28.43 -29.77
CA GLN A 323 -8.41 -29.57 -28.88
C GLN A 323 -8.74 -30.86 -29.66
N LEU A 324 -7.90 -31.87 -29.47
CA LEU A 324 -8.18 -33.21 -29.95
C LEU A 324 -8.82 -34.01 -28.80
N GLN A 325 -10.05 -34.42 -28.96
CA GLN A 325 -10.67 -35.38 -28.07
C GLN A 325 -10.30 -36.78 -28.55
N VAL A 326 -9.61 -37.52 -27.68
CA VAL A 326 -9.24 -38.90 -27.95
C VAL A 326 -10.23 -39.83 -27.23
N ASP A 327 -11.14 -40.41 -27.97
CA ASP A 327 -12.05 -41.42 -27.46
C ASP A 327 -11.46 -42.81 -27.71
N PHE A 328 -11.31 -43.60 -26.67
CA PHE A 328 -10.84 -44.98 -26.77
C PHE A 328 -11.87 -45.96 -26.19
N ASP A 329 -11.96 -47.10 -26.86
CA ASP A 329 -12.87 -48.18 -26.50
C ASP A 329 -12.32 -48.95 -25.31
N ARG A 330 -12.85 -48.66 -24.12
CA ARG A 330 -12.44 -49.25 -22.85
C ARG A 330 -12.65 -50.75 -22.78
N ASP A 331 -13.73 -51.24 -23.43
CA ASP A 331 -14.11 -52.65 -23.41
C ASP A 331 -13.13 -53.45 -24.27
N LYS A 332 -12.78 -52.94 -25.42
CA LYS A 332 -11.73 -53.56 -26.27
C LYS A 332 -10.36 -53.51 -25.62
N ALA A 333 -9.99 -52.43 -24.95
CA ALA A 333 -8.72 -52.33 -24.25
C ALA A 333 -8.65 -53.36 -23.13
N SER A 334 -9.70 -53.51 -22.35
CA SER A 334 -9.81 -54.51 -21.28
C SER A 334 -9.79 -55.94 -21.83
N ALA A 335 -10.51 -56.20 -22.93
CA ALA A 335 -10.51 -57.51 -23.60
C ALA A 335 -9.11 -57.89 -24.13
N LYS A 336 -8.29 -56.92 -24.49
CA LYS A 336 -6.90 -57.13 -24.92
C LYS A 336 -5.87 -57.02 -23.81
N VAL A 337 -6.31 -56.92 -22.54
CA VAL A 337 -5.44 -56.81 -21.36
C VAL A 337 -4.50 -55.59 -21.44
N VAL A 338 -4.92 -54.51 -22.13
CA VAL A 338 -4.17 -53.26 -22.21
C VAL A 338 -4.62 -52.37 -21.07
N GLY A 339 -3.72 -52.13 -20.10
CA GLY A 339 -4.01 -51.29 -18.98
C GLY A 339 -4.18 -49.84 -19.39
N PHE A 340 -5.08 -49.10 -18.68
CA PHE A 340 -5.35 -47.69 -18.92
C PHE A 340 -4.09 -46.80 -18.90
N ALA A 341 -3.15 -47.09 -17.98
CA ALA A 341 -1.87 -46.39 -17.93
C ALA A 341 -1.04 -46.51 -19.20
N ALA A 342 -1.06 -47.72 -19.83
CA ALA A 342 -0.33 -47.93 -21.09
C ALA A 342 -0.91 -47.16 -22.27
N ILE A 343 -2.26 -46.94 -22.29
CA ILE A 343 -2.90 -46.12 -23.29
C ILE A 343 -2.54 -44.64 -23.11
N ILE A 344 -2.58 -44.15 -21.88
CA ILE A 344 -2.22 -42.75 -21.55
C ILE A 344 -0.75 -42.46 -21.90
N HIS A 345 0.14 -43.45 -21.71
CA HIS A 345 1.57 -43.29 -22.05
C HIS A 345 1.84 -43.35 -23.57
N ALA A 346 0.92 -43.90 -24.36
CA ALA A 346 1.07 -44.03 -25.79
C ALA A 346 0.51 -42.82 -26.58
N ILE A 347 -0.26 -41.98 -25.91
CA ILE A 347 -0.82 -40.71 -26.40
C ILE A 347 0.04 -39.52 -25.97
#